data_4d59859b3533aea5fdbcdf0ec4ab521d
#
_entry.id   4d59859b3533aea5fdbcdf0ec4ab521d
#
_cell.length_a   1.000
_cell.length_b   1.000
_cell.length_c   1.000
_cell.angle_alpha   90.00
_cell.angle_beta   90.00
_cell.angle_gamma   90.00
#
_symmetry.space_group_name_H-M   'P 1'
#
loop_
_entity.id
_entity.type
_entity.pdbx_description
1 polymer ?
#
loop_
_entity_poly.entity_id
_entity_poly.type
_entity_poly.pdbx_seq_one_letter_code
_entity_poly.pdbx_strand_id
1 'polypeptide(L)'
;MTLFTTAYFPSISYMARFLKEDAPVIEIWETYHKQTYRNRCRVMTANGVESLSVPVVKVNGNHTMTKDMAISPIEPWQHIHSRCLESAYKAAPYFDHYYDYLRPIFEGHFERLIDLNDTALQAVLKMLKVNKDIDRKSVV
;
A
#
# COMPACT_ATOMS: atom_id res chain seq x y z
N MET A 1 -21.50 -4.16 -6.50
CA MET A 1 -20.18 -4.63 -6.06
C MET A 1 -19.10 -3.88 -6.83
N THR A 2 -18.16 -3.30 -6.14
CA THR A 2 -17.06 -2.57 -6.77
C THR A 2 -15.75 -3.30 -6.49
N LEU A 3 -15.00 -3.55 -7.57
CA LEU A 3 -13.67 -4.14 -7.48
C LEU A 3 -12.62 -3.04 -7.40
N PHE A 4 -11.66 -3.25 -6.52
CA PHE A 4 -10.50 -2.39 -6.38
C PHE A 4 -9.23 -3.17 -6.67
N THR A 5 -8.22 -2.51 -7.21
CA THR A 5 -6.88 -3.07 -7.25
C THR A 5 -6.26 -3.00 -5.87
N THR A 6 -5.31 -3.88 -5.57
CA THR A 6 -4.46 -3.67 -4.41
C THR A 6 -3.62 -2.41 -4.62
N ALA A 7 -3.30 -1.69 -3.57
CA ALA A 7 -2.53 -0.45 -3.67
C ALA A 7 -1.66 -0.24 -2.44
N TYR A 8 -0.46 0.25 -2.68
CA TYR A 8 0.46 0.63 -1.61
C TYR A 8 0.15 2.06 -1.19
N PHE A 9 -0.39 2.25 0.00
CA PHE A 9 -0.89 3.53 0.49
C PHE A 9 -1.83 4.20 -0.52
N PRO A 10 -3.08 3.75 -0.58
CA PRO A 10 -4.02 4.21 -1.60
C PRO A 10 -4.18 5.73 -1.65
N SER A 11 -4.43 6.24 -2.85
CA SER A 11 -4.67 7.67 -3.06
C SER A 11 -5.98 8.13 -2.40
N ILE A 12 -6.14 9.43 -2.28
CA ILE A 12 -7.37 10.03 -1.73
C ILE A 12 -8.60 9.62 -2.56
N SER A 13 -8.49 9.64 -3.89
CA SER A 13 -9.60 9.24 -4.76
C SER A 13 -9.96 7.77 -4.60
N TYR A 14 -8.97 6.90 -4.45
CA TYR A 14 -9.20 5.48 -4.15
C TYR A 14 -9.96 5.33 -2.83
N MET A 15 -9.48 5.98 -1.78
CA MET A 15 -10.08 5.90 -0.46
C MET A 15 -11.49 6.48 -0.43
N ALA A 16 -11.74 7.54 -1.17
CA ALA A 16 -13.06 8.14 -1.24
C ALA A 16 -14.10 7.16 -1.79
N ARG A 17 -13.74 6.39 -2.81
CA ARG A 17 -14.62 5.34 -3.35
C ARG A 17 -14.70 4.14 -2.42
N PHE A 18 -13.56 3.71 -1.88
CA PHE A 18 -13.48 2.54 -1.01
C PHE A 18 -14.37 2.71 0.23
N LEU A 19 -14.36 3.88 0.84
CA LEU A 19 -15.12 4.16 2.05
C LEU A 19 -16.64 4.18 1.81
N LYS A 20 -17.08 4.40 0.58
CA LYS A 20 -18.50 4.39 0.22
C LYS A 20 -19.05 2.99 0.01
N GLU A 21 -18.20 1.99 -0.20
CA GLU A 21 -18.63 0.62 -0.45
C GLU A 21 -18.88 -0.11 0.87
N ASP A 22 -20.00 -0.82 0.96
CA ASP A 22 -20.34 -1.60 2.15
C ASP A 22 -19.47 -2.84 2.27
N ALA A 23 -19.19 -3.49 1.15
CA ALA A 23 -18.40 -4.72 1.09
C ALA A 23 -17.37 -4.62 -0.06
N PRO A 24 -16.30 -3.84 0.11
CA PRO A 24 -15.31 -3.69 -0.95
C PRO A 24 -14.57 -5.00 -1.21
N VAL A 25 -14.27 -5.26 -2.48
CA VAL A 25 -13.55 -6.45 -2.92
C VAL A 25 -12.25 -6.01 -3.59
N ILE A 26 -11.13 -6.60 -3.17
CA ILE A 26 -9.84 -6.35 -3.80
C ILE A 26 -9.48 -7.53 -4.69
N GLU A 27 -9.23 -7.24 -5.97
CA GLU A 27 -8.84 -8.23 -6.96
C GLU A 27 -7.36 -8.58 -6.79
N ILE A 28 -7.07 -9.85 -6.54
CA ILE A 28 -5.68 -10.33 -6.38
C ILE A 28 -5.29 -11.39 -7.40
N TRP A 29 -6.23 -11.87 -8.21
CA TRP A 29 -6.00 -12.93 -9.20
C TRP A 29 -5.69 -12.37 -10.60
N GLU A 30 -5.62 -11.05 -10.75
CA GLU A 30 -5.21 -10.43 -12.00
C GLU A 30 -3.73 -10.61 -12.26
N THR A 31 -3.35 -10.55 -13.54
CA THR A 31 -1.93 -10.46 -13.89
C THR A 31 -1.40 -9.11 -13.43
N TYR A 32 -0.22 -9.12 -12.80
CA TYR A 32 0.39 -7.90 -12.29
C TYR A 32 0.76 -6.94 -13.42
N HIS A 33 0.43 -5.67 -13.23
CA HIS A 33 0.79 -4.59 -14.15
C HIS A 33 1.86 -3.71 -13.53
N LYS A 34 2.94 -3.47 -14.29
CA LYS A 34 4.05 -2.61 -13.87
C LYS A 34 3.65 -1.14 -13.84
N GLN A 35 4.42 -0.36 -13.10
CA GLN A 35 4.32 1.11 -13.10
C GLN A 35 2.92 1.61 -12.73
N THR A 36 2.34 0.97 -11.73
CA THR A 36 1.02 1.34 -11.21
C THR A 36 1.11 1.63 -9.71
N TYR A 37 0.03 2.11 -9.15
CA TYR A 37 -0.06 2.32 -7.70
C TYR A 37 -0.16 1.04 -6.89
N ARG A 38 -0.09 -0.13 -7.51
CA ARG A 38 -0.06 -1.40 -6.80
C ARG A 38 1.15 -1.53 -5.89
N ASN A 39 2.31 -1.00 -6.31
CA ASN A 39 3.53 -1.02 -5.50
C ASN A 39 4.16 0.37 -5.33
N ARG A 40 3.39 1.42 -5.56
CA ARG A 40 3.90 2.78 -5.58
C ARG A 40 2.90 3.74 -4.98
N CYS A 41 3.39 4.69 -4.20
CA CYS A 41 2.61 5.84 -3.79
C CYS A 41 3.39 7.12 -4.03
N ARG A 42 2.71 8.26 -3.98
CA ARG A 42 3.31 9.57 -4.11
C ARG A 42 3.10 10.35 -2.84
N VAL A 43 4.14 11.03 -2.40
CA VAL A 43 4.08 11.91 -1.23
C VAL A 43 4.62 13.29 -1.59
N MET A 44 4.06 14.31 -0.98
CA MET A 44 4.55 15.67 -1.13
C MET A 44 5.65 15.94 -0.12
N THR A 45 6.82 16.33 -0.62
CA THR A 45 7.96 16.68 0.22
C THR A 45 8.34 18.15 0.01
N ALA A 46 9.31 18.63 0.78
CA ALA A 46 9.83 19.98 0.61
C ALA A 46 10.44 20.20 -0.79
N ASN A 47 10.89 19.13 -1.43
CA ASN A 47 11.48 19.15 -2.77
C ASN A 47 10.48 18.84 -3.89
N GLY A 48 9.19 18.76 -3.57
CA GLY A 48 8.13 18.42 -4.51
C GLY A 48 7.57 17.03 -4.28
N VAL A 49 6.86 16.51 -5.28
CA VAL A 49 6.26 15.18 -5.21
C VAL A 49 7.32 14.10 -5.43
N GLU A 50 7.42 13.15 -4.50
CA GLU A 50 8.29 12.00 -4.62
C GLU A 50 7.48 10.72 -4.70
N SER A 51 7.94 9.77 -5.53
CA SER A 51 7.34 8.45 -5.65
C SER A 51 8.08 7.47 -4.75
N LEU A 52 7.32 6.75 -3.92
CA LEU A 52 7.85 5.67 -3.08
C LEU A 52 7.44 4.35 -3.69
N SER A 53 8.39 3.61 -4.23
CA SER A 53 8.13 2.33 -4.88
C SER A 53 8.66 1.18 -4.04
N VAL A 54 7.83 0.15 -3.87
CA VAL A 54 8.25 -1.10 -3.25
C VAL A 54 8.89 -1.97 -4.32
N PRO A 55 10.13 -2.43 -4.12
CA PRO A 55 10.79 -3.29 -5.10
C PRO A 55 10.13 -4.66 -5.12
N VAL A 56 9.71 -5.11 -6.31
CA VAL A 56 9.00 -6.38 -6.45
C VAL A 56 9.68 -7.29 -7.44
N VAL A 57 9.48 -8.60 -7.25
CA VAL A 57 10.02 -9.64 -8.11
C VAL A 57 8.86 -10.46 -8.67
N LYS A 58 8.90 -10.68 -9.98
CA LYS A 58 7.94 -11.55 -10.66
C LYS A 58 8.41 -12.99 -10.59
N VAL A 59 7.73 -13.79 -9.77
CA VAL A 59 8.10 -15.19 -9.55
C VAL A 59 7.79 -16.10 -10.74
N ASN A 60 6.94 -15.66 -11.65
CA ASN A 60 6.52 -16.42 -12.84
C ASN A 60 6.57 -15.54 -14.10
N GLY A 61 7.57 -14.68 -14.22
CA GLY A 61 7.75 -13.79 -15.37
C GLY A 61 6.52 -12.91 -15.60
N ASN A 62 6.17 -12.73 -16.88
CA ASN A 62 5.05 -11.88 -17.27
C ASN A 62 3.68 -12.48 -16.95
N HIS A 63 3.63 -13.72 -16.49
CA HIS A 63 2.39 -14.39 -16.06
C HIS A 63 2.17 -14.34 -14.57
N THR A 64 3.00 -13.60 -13.83
CA THR A 64 2.87 -13.49 -12.38
C THR A 64 1.57 -12.78 -12.01
N MET A 65 0.74 -13.43 -11.21
CA MET A 65 -0.47 -12.82 -10.67
C MET A 65 -0.13 -11.87 -9.53
N THR A 66 -0.96 -10.87 -9.31
CA THR A 66 -0.76 -9.90 -8.25
C THR A 66 -0.61 -10.57 -6.88
N LYS A 67 -1.38 -11.62 -6.60
CA LYS A 67 -1.29 -12.38 -5.34
C LYS A 67 0.06 -13.04 -5.11
N ASP A 68 0.82 -13.29 -6.17
CA ASP A 68 2.10 -14.01 -6.13
C ASP A 68 3.32 -13.10 -6.23
N MET A 69 3.11 -11.79 -6.39
CA MET A 69 4.22 -10.85 -6.44
C MET A 69 5.00 -10.84 -5.13
N ALA A 70 6.30 -11.07 -5.22
CA ALA A 70 7.20 -11.06 -4.07
C ALA A 70 7.86 -9.70 -3.93
N ILE A 71 8.22 -9.36 -2.70
CA ILE A 71 8.99 -8.14 -2.40
C ILE A 71 10.47 -8.51 -2.42
N SER A 72 11.26 -7.72 -3.14
CA SER A 72 12.70 -7.93 -3.20
C SER A 72 13.34 -7.57 -1.87
N PRO A 73 14.17 -8.47 -1.28
CA PRO A 73 14.86 -8.17 -0.04
C PRO A 73 16.17 -7.38 -0.22
N ILE A 74 16.54 -7.09 -1.47
CA ILE A 74 17.86 -6.51 -1.77
C ILE A 74 17.93 -5.04 -1.37
N GLU A 75 16.88 -4.27 -1.64
CA GLU A 75 16.86 -2.85 -1.35
C GLU A 75 16.26 -2.56 0.02
N PRO A 76 16.84 -1.62 0.80
CA PRO A 76 16.28 -1.25 2.10
C PRO A 76 15.11 -0.27 1.94
N TRP A 77 14.08 -0.68 1.19
CA TRP A 77 12.95 0.18 0.84
C TRP A 77 12.18 0.68 2.07
N GLN A 78 12.06 -0.15 3.10
CA GLN A 78 11.34 0.24 4.32
C GLN A 78 12.03 1.43 5.01
N HIS A 79 13.35 1.38 5.09
CA HIS A 79 14.13 2.47 5.67
C HIS A 79 14.01 3.75 4.82
N ILE A 80 14.12 3.62 3.50
CA ILE A 80 14.00 4.75 2.56
C ILE A 80 12.63 5.40 2.67
N HIS A 81 11.57 4.61 2.66
CA HIS A 81 10.19 5.11 2.75
C HIS A 81 9.91 5.76 4.11
N SER A 82 10.33 5.13 5.18
CA SER A 82 10.20 5.66 6.54
C SER A 82 10.87 7.02 6.68
N ARG A 83 12.10 7.13 6.19
CA ARG A 83 12.86 8.39 6.23
C ARG A 83 12.19 9.48 5.40
N CYS A 84 11.66 9.13 4.24
CA CYS A 84 10.95 10.08 3.38
C CYS A 84 9.69 10.61 4.07
N LEU A 85 8.89 9.74 4.66
CA LEU A 85 7.68 10.14 5.38
C LEU A 85 8.00 11.00 6.60
N GLU A 86 9.02 10.62 7.35
CA GLU A 86 9.46 11.40 8.50
C GLU A 86 9.88 12.81 8.08
N SER A 87 10.71 12.91 7.04
CA SER A 87 11.14 14.21 6.50
C SER A 87 9.98 15.06 5.99
N ALA A 88 9.01 14.44 5.33
CA ALA A 88 7.87 15.14 4.74
C ALA A 88 6.86 15.63 5.77
N TYR A 89 6.64 14.85 6.84
CA TYR A 89 5.53 15.08 7.77
C TYR A 89 5.93 15.34 9.21
N LYS A 90 7.22 15.36 9.54
CA LYS A 90 7.70 15.50 10.93
C LYS A 90 7.14 16.73 11.62
N ALA A 91 6.96 17.83 10.89
CA ALA A 91 6.42 19.08 11.44
C ALA A 91 4.89 19.10 11.50
N ALA A 92 4.20 18.10 10.96
CA ALA A 92 2.76 18.04 10.99
C ALA A 92 2.24 17.74 12.40
N PRO A 93 1.11 18.34 12.81
CA PRO A 93 0.50 18.01 14.11
C PRO A 93 0.18 16.53 14.22
N TYR A 94 0.44 15.96 15.40
CA TYR A 94 0.15 14.56 15.70
C TYR A 94 0.91 13.53 14.86
N PHE A 95 1.99 13.93 14.17
CA PHE A 95 2.78 13.00 13.36
C PHE A 95 3.22 11.77 14.17
N ASP A 96 3.78 11.96 15.36
CA ASP A 96 4.25 10.84 16.19
C ASP A 96 3.12 9.88 16.54
N HIS A 97 1.93 10.40 16.81
CA HIS A 97 0.76 9.59 17.11
C HIS A 97 0.34 8.73 15.91
N TYR A 98 0.25 9.33 14.72
CA TYR A 98 -0.15 8.60 13.52
C TYR A 98 0.95 7.70 13.00
N TYR A 99 2.21 8.06 13.19
CA TYR A 99 3.33 7.22 12.76
C TYR A 99 3.33 5.86 13.46
N ASP A 100 2.82 5.76 14.68
CA ASP A 100 2.72 4.48 15.38
C ASP A 100 1.85 3.47 14.61
N TYR A 101 0.86 3.92 13.86
CA TYR A 101 0.06 3.04 13.00
C TYR A 101 0.86 2.51 11.81
N LEU A 102 1.90 3.23 11.40
CA LEU A 102 2.72 2.87 10.25
C LEU A 102 3.92 2.00 10.62
N ARG A 103 4.28 1.93 11.89
CA ARG A 103 5.44 1.14 12.34
C ARG A 103 5.41 -0.32 11.88
N PRO A 104 4.29 -1.04 11.96
CA PRO A 104 4.27 -2.43 11.48
C PRO A 104 4.63 -2.57 10.01
N ILE A 105 4.36 -1.55 9.20
CA ILE A 105 4.68 -1.56 7.77
C ILE A 105 6.18 -1.43 7.53
N PHE A 106 6.85 -0.56 8.28
CA PHE A 106 8.27 -0.26 8.08
C PHE A 106 9.21 -1.13 8.92
N GLU A 107 8.71 -1.72 9.99
CA GLU A 107 9.49 -2.58 10.88
C GLU A 107 9.15 -4.07 10.70
N GLY A 108 8.01 -4.39 10.09
CA GLY A 108 7.60 -5.76 9.84
C GLY A 108 8.29 -6.38 8.65
N HIS A 109 8.17 -7.71 8.54
CA HIS A 109 8.70 -8.46 7.41
C HIS A 109 7.55 -8.92 6.52
N PHE A 110 7.66 -8.63 5.22
CA PHE A 110 6.65 -9.00 4.23
C PHE A 110 7.32 -9.69 3.04
N GLU A 111 6.85 -10.87 2.70
CA GLU A 111 7.33 -11.60 1.53
C GLU A 111 6.53 -11.27 0.28
N ARG A 112 5.23 -11.02 0.43
CA ARG A 112 4.32 -10.74 -0.68
C ARG A 112 3.80 -9.32 -0.65
N LEU A 113 3.65 -8.75 -1.84
CA LEU A 113 3.14 -7.39 -1.98
C LEU A 113 1.72 -7.24 -1.42
N ILE A 114 0.85 -8.23 -1.66
CA ILE A 114 -0.54 -8.14 -1.18
C ILE A 114 -0.63 -8.07 0.34
N ASP A 115 0.24 -8.76 1.05
CA ASP A 115 0.26 -8.75 2.53
C ASP A 115 0.70 -7.39 3.05
N LEU A 116 1.71 -6.79 2.42
CA LEU A 116 2.13 -5.43 2.73
C LEU A 116 1.01 -4.43 2.47
N ASN A 117 0.38 -4.51 1.30
CA ASN A 117 -0.69 -3.58 0.92
C ASN A 117 -1.91 -3.71 1.83
N ASP A 118 -2.25 -4.92 2.23
CA ASP A 118 -3.31 -5.17 3.21
C ASP A 118 -3.01 -4.48 4.54
N THR A 119 -1.79 -4.66 5.04
CA THR A 119 -1.35 -4.05 6.29
C THR A 119 -1.39 -2.53 6.18
N ALA A 120 -0.94 -1.98 5.06
CA ALA A 120 -0.98 -0.54 4.81
C ALA A 120 -2.42 0.00 4.76
N LEU A 121 -3.31 -0.71 4.08
CA LEU A 121 -4.72 -0.33 4.02
C LEU A 121 -5.38 -0.37 5.39
N GLN A 122 -5.13 -1.43 6.16
CA GLN A 122 -5.65 -1.52 7.52
C GLN A 122 -5.12 -0.41 8.44
N ALA A 123 -3.86 -0.03 8.27
CA ALA A 123 -3.28 1.09 9.01
C ALA A 123 -3.99 2.40 8.67
N VAL A 124 -4.25 2.66 7.39
CA VAL A 124 -4.98 3.86 6.95
C VAL A 124 -6.40 3.86 7.52
N LEU A 125 -7.09 2.72 7.46
CA LEU A 125 -8.45 2.62 8.02
C LEU A 125 -8.47 2.87 9.52
N LYS A 126 -7.49 2.36 10.26
CA LYS A 126 -7.36 2.62 11.71
C LYS A 126 -7.12 4.10 11.99
N MET A 127 -6.27 4.76 11.20
CA MET A 127 -6.03 6.19 11.34
C MET A 127 -7.29 7.01 11.09
N LEU A 128 -8.14 6.55 10.17
CA LEU A 128 -9.44 7.18 9.87
C LEU A 128 -10.55 6.73 10.83
N LYS A 129 -10.27 5.79 11.72
CA LYS A 129 -11.23 5.20 12.68
C LYS A 129 -12.44 4.56 11.97
N VAL A 130 -12.16 3.82 10.91
CA VAL A 130 -13.17 3.13 10.10
C VAL A 130 -12.94 1.63 10.18
N ASN A 131 -14.00 0.87 10.40
CA ASN A 131 -14.00 -0.59 10.31
C ASN A 131 -14.68 -1.00 9.01
N LYS A 132 -13.99 -1.80 8.20
CA LYS A 132 -14.55 -2.37 6.99
C LYS A 132 -14.08 -3.81 6.81
N ASP A 133 -15.02 -4.67 6.45
CA ASP A 133 -14.70 -6.03 6.03
C ASP A 133 -14.27 -5.99 4.57
N ILE A 134 -13.08 -6.52 4.31
CA ILE A 134 -12.49 -6.50 2.98
C ILE A 134 -12.38 -7.93 2.48
N ASP A 135 -12.89 -8.17 1.28
CA ASP A 135 -12.77 -9.45 0.62
C ASP A 135 -11.70 -9.38 -0.46
N ARG A 136 -10.88 -10.43 -0.55
CA ARG A 136 -9.85 -10.55 -1.58
C ARG A 136 -10.22 -11.66 -2.52
N LYS A 137 -10.75 -11.31 -3.69
CA LYS A 137 -11.27 -12.28 -4.64
C LYS A 137 -10.79 -12.04 -6.06
N SER A 138 -10.94 -13.09 -6.85
CA SER A 138 -11.04 -12.99 -8.28
C SER A 138 -12.51 -12.97 -8.64
N VAL A 139 -12.90 -12.02 -9.49
CA VAL A 139 -14.20 -12.05 -10.13
C VAL A 139 -13.99 -12.51 -11.57
N VAL A 140 -14.40 -13.71 -11.79
CA VAL A 140 -14.34 -14.30 -13.12
C VAL A 140 -15.70 -14.17 -13.77
#